data_d4b05ef30c85f40e9ec9385823496dd1
#
_entry.id   d4b05ef30c85f40e9ec9385823496dd1
#
_cell.length_a   1.000
_cell.length_b   1.000
_cell.length_c   1.000
_cell.angle_alpha   90.00
_cell.angle_beta   90.00
_cell.angle_gamma   90.00
#
_symmetry.space_group_name_H-M   'P 1'
#
loop_
_entity.id
_entity.type
_entity.pdbx_description
1 polymer ?
#
loop_
_entity_poly.entity_id
_entity_poly.type
_entity_poly.pdbx_seq_one_letter_code
_entity_poly.pdbx_strand_id
1 'polypeptide(L)'
;MRKPLAVMGRLIGMIKPLAPVMVLAITLGVLGFFSATAISALTAYGLASAYFGEWSGPFLVAAILVCGFLRGPLRYGEQLCNHHIAFKILAIIRSQVFASLRKLAPAKLEGRDKGNLITLITSDIELLEVFYAHTISPAAIALIFCLISVAFLAKVEPLLALYAAFGYSVVGIGLPLYLSKRNKDLGLQARNAGGRLSGFVLDGLRGLREILQYRFEDAYLKKLDDMSCESIEANGRLKDETAFGMALTAMVLSLLQLGLVVLAGTIYYRGTDDPVMLLTAVAYILSSYGPTLALAALGNTLQPTFAAGNRVLDILDEAPKVEEVETGAVVSFTGAALEEVDFSYEETSILKSMDLQVRKGEILGLRGKSGSGKSTILRLLMRFWDVSGGRVIIGDEDIRKVRTASLREAEGFMTQETYLFNDTIASNLRLARLDATEEEMEEACRRAAVHDFILTLPKGYDSRIGEMGSRLSSGERQRLGLARAFLHDAPFLLLDEPTSNLDSLNEAMILRSLKETAGDKTVLIVSHRPSSLTVADRIIGLETDRRS
;
A
#
# COMPACT_ATOMS: atom_id res chain seq x y z
N MET A 1 -10.65 -14.67 -1.24
CA MET A 1 -10.94 -13.46 -0.43
C MET A 1 -11.34 -13.88 0.98
N ARG A 2 -10.76 -13.27 2.00
CA ARG A 2 -11.13 -13.49 3.41
C ARG A 2 -12.55 -12.96 3.66
N LYS A 3 -13.25 -13.57 4.65
CA LYS A 3 -14.56 -13.04 5.09
C LYS A 3 -14.37 -11.63 5.69
N PRO A 4 -15.26 -10.65 5.45
CA PRO A 4 -15.12 -9.27 5.94
C PRO A 4 -14.85 -9.17 7.45
N LEU A 5 -15.49 -10.04 8.25
CA LEU A 5 -15.27 -10.12 9.71
C LEU A 5 -13.83 -10.53 10.09
N ALA A 6 -13.21 -11.42 9.29
CA ALA A 6 -11.82 -11.81 9.54
C ALA A 6 -10.83 -10.67 9.20
N VAL A 7 -11.09 -9.94 8.11
CA VAL A 7 -10.32 -8.73 7.76
C VAL A 7 -10.44 -7.70 8.88
N MET A 8 -11.66 -7.43 9.33
CA MET A 8 -11.93 -6.50 10.43
C MET A 8 -11.20 -6.88 11.72
N GLY A 9 -11.25 -8.16 12.11
CA GLY A 9 -10.58 -8.65 13.32
C GLY A 9 -9.05 -8.47 13.25
N ARG A 10 -8.42 -8.72 12.08
CA ARG A 10 -6.98 -8.50 11.87
C ARG A 10 -6.63 -7.01 11.94
N LEU A 11 -7.40 -6.14 11.29
CA LEU A 11 -7.19 -4.70 11.31
C LEU A 11 -7.34 -4.12 12.73
N ILE A 12 -8.36 -4.55 13.50
CA ILE A 12 -8.52 -4.17 14.91
C ILE A 12 -7.30 -4.62 15.74
N GLY A 13 -6.77 -5.81 15.47
CA GLY A 13 -5.57 -6.30 16.15
C GLY A 13 -4.34 -5.39 16.00
N MET A 14 -4.24 -4.64 14.90
CA MET A 14 -3.15 -3.69 14.66
C MET A 14 -3.23 -2.42 15.54
N ILE A 15 -4.39 -2.14 16.16
CA ILE A 15 -4.57 -0.98 17.06
C ILE A 15 -3.93 -1.21 18.44
N LYS A 16 -3.58 -2.43 18.81
CA LYS A 16 -3.07 -2.75 20.16
C LYS A 16 -2.08 -1.72 20.73
N PRO A 17 -1.09 -1.22 19.97
CA PRO A 17 -0.14 -0.22 20.48
C PRO A 17 -0.77 1.12 20.84
N LEU A 18 -1.94 1.45 20.27
CA LEU A 18 -2.66 2.71 20.43
C LEU A 18 -3.98 2.54 21.19
N ALA A 19 -4.20 1.39 21.82
CA ALA A 19 -5.42 1.11 22.59
C ALA A 19 -5.73 2.17 23.67
N PRO A 20 -4.78 2.73 24.44
CA PRO A 20 -5.06 3.79 25.39
C PRO A 20 -5.64 5.05 24.76
N VAL A 21 -5.11 5.43 23.56
CA VAL A 21 -5.61 6.60 22.82
C VAL A 21 -7.02 6.32 22.27
N MET A 22 -7.31 5.09 21.85
CA MET A 22 -8.64 4.66 21.40
C MET A 22 -9.67 4.74 22.55
N VAL A 23 -9.30 4.27 23.74
CA VAL A 23 -10.17 4.38 24.92
C VAL A 23 -10.44 5.85 25.26
N LEU A 24 -9.42 6.71 25.21
CA LEU A 24 -9.59 8.15 25.41
C LEU A 24 -10.54 8.75 24.37
N ALA A 25 -10.36 8.42 23.07
CA ALA A 25 -11.24 8.89 21.99
C ALA A 25 -12.71 8.51 22.25
N ILE A 26 -12.95 7.24 22.59
CA ILE A 26 -14.29 6.73 22.90
C ILE A 26 -14.88 7.46 24.10
N THR A 27 -14.12 7.65 25.18
CA THR A 27 -14.57 8.34 26.39
C THR A 27 -14.95 9.80 26.11
N LEU A 28 -14.08 10.53 25.38
CA LEU A 28 -14.34 11.92 24.97
C LEU A 28 -15.57 12.01 24.06
N GLY A 29 -15.74 11.06 23.12
CA GLY A 29 -16.89 11.01 22.23
C GLY A 29 -18.21 10.75 22.98
N VAL A 30 -18.23 9.78 23.90
CA VAL A 30 -19.41 9.49 24.74
C VAL A 30 -19.78 10.70 25.56
N LEU A 31 -18.82 11.33 26.27
CA LEU A 31 -19.06 12.54 27.06
C LEU A 31 -19.52 13.72 26.19
N GLY A 32 -18.94 13.86 24.97
CA GLY A 32 -19.32 14.89 24.02
C GLY A 32 -20.77 14.76 23.53
N PHE A 33 -21.23 13.54 23.25
CA PHE A 33 -22.64 13.31 22.90
C PHE A 33 -23.58 13.48 24.07
N PHE A 34 -23.21 13.04 25.28
CA PHE A 34 -24.00 13.33 26.46
C PHE A 34 -24.10 14.84 26.76
N SER A 35 -23.01 15.58 26.59
CA SER A 35 -23.00 17.04 26.75
C SER A 35 -23.94 17.70 25.73
N ALA A 36 -23.94 17.21 24.46
CA ALA A 36 -24.82 17.73 23.42
C ALA A 36 -26.31 17.45 23.70
N THR A 37 -26.65 16.22 24.11
CA THR A 37 -28.05 15.84 24.43
C THR A 37 -28.53 16.47 25.74
N ALA A 38 -27.65 16.67 26.72
CA ALA A 38 -27.95 17.33 27.97
C ALA A 38 -28.42 18.78 27.76
N ILE A 39 -27.87 19.51 26.79
CA ILE A 39 -28.33 20.88 26.49
C ILE A 39 -29.83 20.89 26.17
N SER A 40 -30.29 20.00 25.26
CA SER A 40 -31.70 19.93 24.88
C SER A 40 -32.58 19.43 26.03
N ALA A 41 -32.12 18.41 26.74
CA ALA A 41 -32.86 17.85 27.87
C ALA A 41 -33.02 18.86 29.04
N LEU A 42 -31.93 19.52 29.45
CA LEU A 42 -31.94 20.53 30.50
C LEU A 42 -32.76 21.76 30.09
N THR A 43 -32.71 22.17 28.83
CA THR A 43 -33.55 23.26 28.31
C THR A 43 -35.05 22.90 28.42
N ALA A 44 -35.40 21.68 27.98
CA ALA A 44 -36.79 21.20 28.08
C ALA A 44 -37.23 21.07 29.57
N TYR A 45 -36.37 20.56 30.44
CA TYR A 45 -36.61 20.48 31.87
C TYR A 45 -36.88 21.87 32.45
N GLY A 46 -36.04 22.86 32.12
CA GLY A 46 -36.20 24.23 32.63
C GLY A 46 -37.48 24.92 32.17
N LEU A 47 -37.85 24.75 30.90
CA LEU A 47 -39.07 25.30 30.33
C LEU A 47 -40.32 24.63 30.95
N ALA A 48 -40.30 23.31 31.07
CA ALA A 48 -41.40 22.57 31.69
C ALA A 48 -41.54 22.89 33.17
N SER A 49 -40.46 22.91 33.96
CA SER A 49 -40.46 23.29 35.37
C SER A 49 -41.00 24.70 35.59
N ALA A 50 -40.58 25.67 34.76
CA ALA A 50 -41.10 27.04 34.82
C ALA A 50 -42.62 27.11 34.54
N TYR A 51 -43.10 26.31 33.58
CA TYR A 51 -44.52 26.24 33.22
C TYR A 51 -45.37 25.66 34.39
N PHE A 52 -44.85 24.61 35.04
CA PHE A 52 -45.54 23.97 36.17
C PHE A 52 -45.26 24.64 37.53
N GLY A 53 -44.53 25.75 37.58
CA GLY A 53 -44.29 26.54 38.78
C GLY A 53 -43.09 26.10 39.67
N GLU A 54 -42.23 25.22 39.16
CA GLU A 54 -41.07 24.64 39.88
C GLU A 54 -39.72 25.17 39.31
N TRP A 55 -39.53 26.48 39.25
CA TRP A 55 -38.34 27.05 38.60
C TRP A 55 -37.06 26.94 39.44
N SER A 56 -36.02 26.25 38.92
CA SER A 56 -34.68 26.09 39.51
C SER A 56 -33.58 26.94 38.85
N GLY A 57 -33.94 28.07 38.30
CA GLY A 57 -33.26 29.15 37.57
C GLY A 57 -31.75 29.11 37.36
N PRO A 58 -30.93 29.70 38.22
CA PRO A 58 -29.52 30.00 37.90
C PRO A 58 -28.64 28.77 37.77
N PHE A 59 -28.88 27.70 38.52
CA PHE A 59 -28.11 26.46 38.44
C PHE A 59 -28.31 25.75 37.11
N LEU A 60 -29.54 25.73 36.62
CA LEU A 60 -29.87 25.10 35.33
C LEU A 60 -29.22 25.81 34.15
N VAL A 61 -29.27 27.16 34.15
CA VAL A 61 -28.59 27.97 33.12
C VAL A 61 -27.09 27.73 33.15
N ALA A 62 -26.47 27.69 34.33
CA ALA A 62 -25.07 27.39 34.48
C ALA A 62 -24.73 25.97 33.94
N ALA A 63 -25.55 24.95 34.21
CA ALA A 63 -25.35 23.59 33.69
C ALA A 63 -25.44 23.53 32.17
N ILE A 64 -26.40 24.22 31.54
CA ILE A 64 -26.53 24.31 30.09
C ILE A 64 -25.30 24.99 29.46
N LEU A 65 -24.83 26.10 30.07
CA LEU A 65 -23.63 26.80 29.60
C LEU A 65 -22.38 25.95 29.73
N VAL A 66 -22.22 25.21 30.85
CA VAL A 66 -21.10 24.26 31.01
C VAL A 66 -21.15 23.16 29.98
N CYS A 67 -22.31 22.53 29.73
CA CYS A 67 -22.47 21.52 28.67
C CYS A 67 -22.17 22.12 27.30
N GLY A 68 -22.66 23.32 27.01
CA GLY A 68 -22.38 24.02 25.75
C GLY A 68 -20.89 24.29 25.51
N PHE A 69 -20.20 24.75 26.58
CA PHE A 69 -18.76 24.99 26.53
C PHE A 69 -17.96 23.69 26.38
N LEU A 70 -18.30 22.64 27.14
CA LEU A 70 -17.58 21.35 27.13
C LEU A 70 -17.72 20.60 25.80
N ARG A 71 -18.86 20.73 25.12
CA ARG A 71 -19.12 20.02 23.83
C ARG A 71 -18.04 20.25 22.81
N GLY A 72 -17.53 21.48 22.65
CA GLY A 72 -16.49 21.82 21.66
C GLY A 72 -15.15 21.11 21.93
N PRO A 73 -14.53 21.33 23.10
CA PRO A 73 -13.28 20.67 23.48
C PRO A 73 -13.35 19.12 23.45
N LEU A 74 -14.47 18.55 23.95
CA LEU A 74 -14.68 17.10 23.96
C LEU A 74 -14.71 16.54 22.53
N ARG A 75 -15.45 17.18 21.62
CA ARG A 75 -15.52 16.78 20.22
C ARG A 75 -14.19 16.98 19.51
N TYR A 76 -13.49 18.08 19.78
CA TYR A 76 -12.15 18.31 19.23
C TYR A 76 -11.16 17.24 19.70
N GLY A 77 -11.13 16.95 20.99
CA GLY A 77 -10.25 15.91 21.56
C GLY A 77 -10.53 14.52 21.00
N GLU A 78 -11.81 14.15 20.85
CA GLU A 78 -12.21 12.90 20.18
C GLU A 78 -11.66 12.83 18.76
N GLN A 79 -11.89 13.86 17.94
CA GLN A 79 -11.43 13.88 16.55
C GLN A 79 -9.89 13.86 16.46
N LEU A 80 -9.21 14.62 17.31
CA LEU A 80 -7.74 14.64 17.38
C LEU A 80 -7.20 13.23 17.68
N CYS A 81 -7.77 12.53 18.65
CA CYS A 81 -7.38 11.15 18.98
C CYS A 81 -7.64 10.18 17.81
N ASN A 82 -8.81 10.27 17.16
CA ASN A 82 -9.19 9.41 16.05
C ASN A 82 -8.24 9.58 14.86
N HIS A 83 -7.93 10.80 14.45
CA HIS A 83 -6.98 11.06 13.36
C HIS A 83 -5.53 10.72 13.74
N HIS A 84 -5.12 10.98 15.00
CA HIS A 84 -3.81 10.55 15.47
C HIS A 84 -3.64 9.02 15.36
N ILE A 85 -4.65 8.25 15.79
CA ILE A 85 -4.65 6.78 15.66
C ILE A 85 -4.55 6.39 14.17
N ALA A 86 -5.41 6.96 13.32
CA ALA A 86 -5.45 6.63 11.92
C ALA A 86 -4.09 6.87 11.25
N PHE A 87 -3.53 8.07 11.33
CA PHE A 87 -2.24 8.37 10.69
C PHE A 87 -1.09 7.54 11.24
N LYS A 88 -1.07 7.28 12.55
CA LYS A 88 -0.03 6.43 13.15
C LYS A 88 -0.12 4.98 12.68
N ILE A 89 -1.33 4.43 12.60
CA ILE A 89 -1.56 3.07 12.08
C ILE A 89 -1.23 2.99 10.59
N LEU A 90 -1.62 3.98 9.78
CA LEU A 90 -1.27 4.01 8.36
C LEU A 90 0.25 4.00 8.15
N ALA A 91 1.00 4.77 8.96
CA ALA A 91 2.46 4.76 8.92
C ALA A 91 3.04 3.37 9.28
N ILE A 92 2.49 2.72 10.32
CA ILE A 92 2.90 1.36 10.73
C ILE A 92 2.61 0.35 9.61
N ILE A 93 1.39 0.37 9.03
CA ILE A 93 0.99 -0.54 7.95
C ILE A 93 1.89 -0.32 6.73
N ARG A 94 2.17 0.94 6.35
CA ARG A 94 3.05 1.27 5.23
C ARG A 94 4.46 0.70 5.45
N SER A 95 5.01 0.85 6.64
CA SER A 95 6.32 0.26 7.00
C SER A 95 6.30 -1.27 6.94
N GLN A 96 5.25 -1.92 7.43
CA GLN A 96 5.10 -3.38 7.40
C GLN A 96 4.96 -3.90 5.97
N VAL A 97 4.13 -3.24 5.14
CA VAL A 97 3.97 -3.58 3.72
C VAL A 97 5.31 -3.44 2.99
N PHE A 98 6.04 -2.35 3.21
CA PHE A 98 7.36 -2.17 2.60
C PHE A 98 8.35 -3.26 3.04
N ALA A 99 8.37 -3.61 4.33
CA ALA A 99 9.19 -4.71 4.85
C ALA A 99 8.83 -6.06 4.23
N SER A 100 7.52 -6.34 4.04
CA SER A 100 7.05 -7.55 3.35
C SER A 100 7.45 -7.56 1.88
N LEU A 101 7.27 -6.44 1.15
CA LEU A 101 7.68 -6.33 -0.24
C LEU A 101 9.19 -6.54 -0.41
N ARG A 102 10.02 -6.03 0.52
CA ARG A 102 11.46 -6.29 0.51
C ARG A 102 11.79 -7.78 0.64
N LYS A 103 11.05 -8.52 1.49
CA LYS A 103 11.23 -9.98 1.63
C LYS A 103 10.72 -10.77 0.41
N LEU A 104 9.70 -10.25 -0.28
CA LEU A 104 9.15 -10.88 -1.48
C LEU A 104 9.99 -10.62 -2.72
N ALA A 105 10.83 -9.58 -2.71
CA ALA A 105 11.71 -9.21 -3.82
C ALA A 105 12.90 -10.17 -3.94
N PRO A 106 13.41 -10.39 -5.18
CA PRO A 106 12.79 -10.00 -6.45
C PRO A 106 11.77 -11.03 -6.95
N ALA A 107 11.83 -12.29 -6.49
CA ALA A 107 11.16 -13.44 -7.07
C ALA A 107 9.63 -13.31 -7.19
N LYS A 108 8.97 -12.73 -6.20
CA LYS A 108 7.51 -12.54 -6.17
C LYS A 108 7.06 -11.22 -6.80
N LEU A 109 7.97 -10.25 -6.96
CA LEU A 109 7.65 -8.94 -7.53
C LEU A 109 7.93 -8.87 -9.03
N GLU A 110 8.78 -9.75 -9.54
CA GLU A 110 9.05 -9.87 -10.96
C GLU A 110 7.78 -10.30 -11.72
N GLY A 111 7.40 -9.54 -12.75
CA GLY A 111 6.15 -9.76 -13.50
C GLY A 111 4.89 -9.14 -12.88
N ARG A 112 4.93 -8.64 -11.64
CA ARG A 112 3.79 -7.88 -11.06
C ARG A 112 3.70 -6.48 -11.65
N ASP A 113 2.48 -6.03 -11.84
CA ASP A 113 2.22 -4.64 -12.24
C ASP A 113 2.66 -3.67 -11.13
N LYS A 114 3.68 -2.87 -11.44
CA LYS A 114 4.24 -1.86 -10.53
C LYS A 114 3.20 -0.79 -10.17
N GLY A 115 2.30 -0.44 -11.09
CA GLY A 115 1.22 0.51 -10.85
C GLY A 115 0.26 0.00 -9.78
N ASN A 116 -0.06 -1.30 -9.80
CA ASN A 116 -0.92 -1.92 -8.80
C ASN A 116 -0.26 -1.92 -7.40
N LEU A 117 1.07 -2.16 -7.32
CA LEU A 117 1.81 -2.08 -6.05
C LEU A 117 1.85 -0.65 -5.50
N ILE A 118 2.04 0.35 -6.36
CA ILE A 118 2.00 1.77 -5.96
C ILE A 118 0.61 2.10 -5.42
N THR A 119 -0.46 1.72 -6.13
CA THR A 119 -1.85 1.95 -5.69
C THR A 119 -2.12 1.30 -4.32
N LEU A 120 -1.57 0.12 -4.07
CA LEU A 120 -1.70 -0.57 -2.78
C LEU A 120 -1.03 0.23 -1.65
N ILE A 121 0.21 0.71 -1.85
CA ILE A 121 0.97 1.45 -0.83
C ILE A 121 0.38 2.85 -0.56
N THR A 122 -0.22 3.47 -1.56
CA THR A 122 -0.84 4.79 -1.47
C THR A 122 -2.32 4.69 -1.16
N SER A 123 -3.14 4.54 -2.19
CA SER A 123 -4.60 4.66 -2.10
C SER A 123 -5.28 3.58 -1.25
N ASP A 124 -4.81 2.32 -1.30
CA ASP A 124 -5.43 1.25 -0.51
C ASP A 124 -5.16 1.41 0.98
N ILE A 125 -3.92 1.78 1.35
CA ILE A 125 -3.61 2.06 2.75
C ILE A 125 -4.39 3.29 3.23
N GLU A 126 -4.50 4.36 2.44
CA GLU A 126 -5.28 5.54 2.78
C GLU A 126 -6.77 5.23 3.02
N LEU A 127 -7.36 4.31 2.24
CA LEU A 127 -8.73 3.87 2.49
C LEU A 127 -8.95 3.24 3.87
N LEU A 128 -7.90 2.72 4.50
CA LEU A 128 -7.99 2.18 5.86
C LEU A 128 -8.17 3.28 6.91
N GLU A 129 -7.88 4.56 6.59
CA GLU A 129 -8.17 5.69 7.48
C GLU A 129 -9.65 5.70 7.87
N VAL A 130 -10.55 5.50 6.90
CA VAL A 130 -12.00 5.47 7.13
C VAL A 130 -12.37 4.41 8.19
N PHE A 131 -11.70 3.25 8.17
CA PHE A 131 -11.94 2.21 9.17
C PHE A 131 -11.48 2.63 10.56
N TYR A 132 -10.28 3.18 10.68
CA TYR A 132 -9.68 3.50 11.97
C TYR A 132 -10.25 4.78 12.60
N ALA A 133 -10.43 5.85 11.82
CA ALA A 133 -10.91 7.13 12.34
C ALA A 133 -12.45 7.21 12.41
N HIS A 134 -13.15 6.60 11.45
CA HIS A 134 -14.58 6.85 11.26
C HIS A 134 -15.47 5.62 11.50
N THR A 135 -14.91 4.44 11.79
CA THR A 135 -15.72 3.23 12.00
C THR A 135 -15.63 2.72 13.43
N ILE A 136 -14.42 2.43 13.92
CA ILE A 136 -14.24 1.73 15.22
C ILE A 136 -14.70 2.59 16.39
N SER A 137 -14.15 3.80 16.51
CA SER A 137 -14.49 4.72 17.61
C SER A 137 -15.95 5.14 17.55
N PRO A 138 -16.53 5.60 16.42
CA PRO A 138 -17.95 5.93 16.33
C PRO A 138 -18.89 4.77 16.65
N ALA A 139 -18.55 3.53 16.23
CA ALA A 139 -19.35 2.36 16.55
C ALA A 139 -19.36 2.06 18.06
N ALA A 140 -18.20 2.13 18.71
CA ALA A 140 -18.09 1.94 20.16
C ALA A 140 -18.81 3.06 20.93
N ILE A 141 -18.65 4.32 20.50
CA ILE A 141 -19.34 5.48 21.08
C ILE A 141 -20.85 5.31 20.96
N ALA A 142 -21.37 4.96 19.79
CA ALA A 142 -22.80 4.77 19.57
C ALA A 142 -23.35 3.64 20.45
N LEU A 143 -22.66 2.51 20.53
CA LEU A 143 -23.08 1.39 21.37
C LEU A 143 -23.16 1.80 22.85
N ILE A 144 -22.09 2.39 23.39
CA ILE A 144 -22.02 2.77 24.81
C ILE A 144 -23.05 3.85 25.10
N PHE A 145 -23.16 4.89 24.27
CA PHE A 145 -24.12 5.98 24.42
C PHE A 145 -25.55 5.45 24.40
N CYS A 146 -25.93 4.61 23.43
CA CYS A 146 -27.28 4.07 23.32
C CYS A 146 -27.62 3.17 24.51
N LEU A 147 -26.71 2.32 24.98
CA LEU A 147 -26.93 1.48 26.15
C LEU A 147 -27.19 2.30 27.44
N ILE A 148 -26.35 3.31 27.67
CA ILE A 148 -26.52 4.19 28.83
C ILE A 148 -27.80 5.00 28.70
N SER A 149 -28.13 5.50 27.50
CA SER A 149 -29.36 6.27 27.26
C SER A 149 -30.63 5.44 27.51
N VAL A 150 -30.66 4.20 26.99
CA VAL A 150 -31.80 3.28 27.23
C VAL A 150 -31.93 2.93 28.72
N ALA A 151 -30.82 2.66 29.42
CA ALA A 151 -30.81 2.37 30.85
C ALA A 151 -31.29 3.56 31.69
N PHE A 152 -30.94 4.78 31.29
CA PHE A 152 -31.43 6.00 31.92
C PHE A 152 -32.95 6.18 31.69
N LEU A 153 -33.38 6.08 30.42
CA LEU A 153 -34.80 6.24 30.06
C LEU A 153 -35.69 5.17 30.69
N ALA A 154 -35.19 3.94 30.87
CA ALA A 154 -35.93 2.88 31.52
C ALA A 154 -36.31 3.16 32.99
N LYS A 155 -35.55 4.05 33.65
CA LYS A 155 -35.86 4.51 35.02
C LYS A 155 -36.89 5.64 35.02
N VAL A 156 -37.02 6.39 33.92
CA VAL A 156 -37.97 7.50 33.79
C VAL A 156 -39.31 6.97 33.28
N GLU A 157 -39.32 6.32 32.13
CA GLU A 157 -40.50 5.74 31.50
C GLU A 157 -40.09 4.55 30.62
N PRO A 158 -40.40 3.28 31.02
CA PRO A 158 -39.97 2.08 30.30
C PRO A 158 -40.42 2.03 28.82
N LEU A 159 -41.59 2.59 28.51
CA LEU A 159 -42.14 2.60 27.15
C LEU A 159 -41.32 3.52 26.22
N LEU A 160 -40.85 4.67 26.73
CA LEU A 160 -39.93 5.56 26.03
C LEU A 160 -38.56 4.93 25.83
N ALA A 161 -38.07 4.18 26.81
CA ALA A 161 -36.80 3.44 26.66
C ALA A 161 -36.87 2.38 25.55
N LEU A 162 -37.96 1.61 25.49
CA LEU A 162 -38.20 0.63 24.44
C LEU A 162 -38.30 1.30 23.08
N TYR A 163 -38.98 2.43 22.98
CA TYR A 163 -39.10 3.19 21.75
C TYR A 163 -37.74 3.75 21.29
N ALA A 164 -36.94 4.31 22.19
CA ALA A 164 -35.60 4.78 21.91
C ALA A 164 -34.67 3.63 21.42
N ALA A 165 -34.71 2.48 22.10
CA ALA A 165 -33.95 1.28 21.70
C ALA A 165 -34.34 0.82 20.30
N PHE A 166 -35.65 0.80 19.96
CA PHE A 166 -36.14 0.51 18.63
C PHE A 166 -35.61 1.53 17.61
N GLY A 167 -35.76 2.83 17.88
CA GLY A 167 -35.27 3.89 17.00
C GLY A 167 -33.76 3.83 16.74
N TYR A 168 -32.96 3.63 17.81
CA TYR A 168 -31.51 3.46 17.68
C TYR A 168 -31.14 2.23 16.85
N SER A 169 -31.87 1.12 17.01
CA SER A 169 -31.64 -0.09 16.23
C SER A 169 -31.99 0.10 14.75
N VAL A 170 -33.11 0.76 14.45
CA VAL A 170 -33.52 1.06 13.08
C VAL A 170 -32.50 1.96 12.38
N VAL A 171 -32.12 3.07 13.03
CA VAL A 171 -31.20 4.07 12.43
C VAL A 171 -29.77 3.59 12.43
N GLY A 172 -29.29 2.95 13.50
CA GLY A 172 -27.88 2.55 13.64
C GLY A 172 -27.53 1.20 13.02
N ILE A 173 -28.50 0.31 12.81
CA ILE A 173 -28.26 -1.05 12.29
C ILE A 173 -29.10 -1.30 11.03
N GLY A 174 -30.41 -1.08 11.11
CA GLY A 174 -31.33 -1.42 10.02
C GLY A 174 -31.05 -0.68 8.73
N LEU A 175 -30.99 0.65 8.80
CA LEU A 175 -30.69 1.52 7.66
C LEU A 175 -29.30 1.24 7.03
N PRO A 176 -28.20 1.19 7.80
CA PRO A 176 -26.88 0.88 7.23
C PRO A 176 -26.83 -0.47 6.52
N LEU A 177 -27.45 -1.51 7.07
CA LEU A 177 -27.52 -2.83 6.45
C LEU A 177 -28.34 -2.84 5.16
N TYR A 178 -29.48 -2.15 5.15
CA TYR A 178 -30.32 -2.01 3.96
C TYR A 178 -29.59 -1.25 2.83
N LEU A 179 -29.02 -0.09 3.15
CA LEU A 179 -28.28 0.75 2.18
C LEU A 179 -27.02 0.07 1.67
N SER A 180 -26.28 -0.62 2.54
CA SER A 180 -25.09 -1.38 2.13
C SER A 180 -25.41 -2.51 1.16
N LYS A 181 -26.53 -3.21 1.33
CA LYS A 181 -26.97 -4.24 0.37
C LYS A 181 -27.37 -3.64 -0.97
N ARG A 182 -28.07 -2.49 -0.96
CA ARG A 182 -28.53 -1.82 -2.15
C ARG A 182 -27.37 -1.26 -2.99
N ASN A 183 -26.37 -0.71 -2.33
CA ASN A 183 -25.25 0.01 -2.97
C ASN A 183 -24.02 -0.90 -3.23
N LYS A 184 -24.16 -2.22 -3.05
CA LYS A 184 -23.05 -3.17 -2.94
C LYS A 184 -21.97 -3.05 -4.01
N ASP A 185 -22.35 -2.82 -5.28
CA ASP A 185 -21.42 -2.84 -6.40
C ASP A 185 -21.18 -1.46 -7.04
N LEU A 186 -21.99 -0.44 -6.69
CA LEU A 186 -21.95 0.86 -7.34
C LEU A 186 -20.63 1.62 -7.10
N GLY A 187 -20.12 1.58 -5.87
CA GLY A 187 -18.83 2.19 -5.55
C GLY A 187 -17.66 1.57 -6.30
N LEU A 188 -17.69 0.24 -6.49
CA LEU A 188 -16.68 -0.47 -7.27
C LEU A 188 -16.79 -0.15 -8.76
N GLN A 189 -18.00 -0.11 -9.31
CA GLN A 189 -18.25 0.25 -10.72
C GLN A 189 -17.76 1.67 -11.02
N ALA A 190 -18.10 2.65 -10.20
CA ALA A 190 -17.65 4.03 -10.35
C ALA A 190 -16.12 4.16 -10.30
N ARG A 191 -15.47 3.44 -9.34
CA ARG A 191 -14.01 3.41 -9.24
C ARG A 191 -13.36 2.76 -10.45
N ASN A 192 -13.88 1.64 -10.93
CA ASN A 192 -13.32 0.93 -12.09
C ASN A 192 -13.46 1.77 -13.36
N ALA A 193 -14.61 2.44 -13.56
CA ALA A 193 -14.79 3.36 -14.68
C ALA A 193 -13.80 4.53 -14.63
N GLY A 194 -13.65 5.18 -13.46
CA GLY A 194 -12.66 6.23 -13.26
C GLY A 194 -11.21 5.75 -13.46
N GLY A 195 -10.90 4.54 -13.00
CA GLY A 195 -9.57 3.93 -13.18
C GLY A 195 -9.24 3.65 -14.65
N ARG A 196 -10.21 3.11 -15.42
CA ARG A 196 -10.06 2.90 -16.87
C ARG A 196 -9.85 4.22 -17.61
N LEU A 197 -10.64 5.24 -17.28
CA LEU A 197 -10.49 6.58 -17.87
C LEU A 197 -9.09 7.16 -17.56
N SER A 198 -8.65 7.12 -16.31
CA SER A 198 -7.34 7.62 -15.91
C SER A 198 -6.19 6.88 -16.61
N GLY A 199 -6.29 5.54 -16.72
CA GLY A 199 -5.34 4.72 -17.46
C GLY A 199 -5.28 5.12 -18.94
N PHE A 200 -6.42 5.28 -19.58
CA PHE A 200 -6.51 5.69 -20.98
C PHE A 200 -5.91 7.08 -21.22
N VAL A 201 -6.21 8.06 -20.34
CA VAL A 201 -5.60 9.40 -20.41
C VAL A 201 -4.08 9.32 -20.27
N LEU A 202 -3.58 8.53 -19.32
CA LEU A 202 -2.14 8.38 -19.10
C LEU A 202 -1.44 7.74 -20.32
N ASP A 203 -2.06 6.72 -20.92
CA ASP A 203 -1.54 6.09 -22.13
C ASP A 203 -1.52 7.08 -23.31
N GLY A 204 -2.55 7.91 -23.44
CA GLY A 204 -2.58 8.96 -24.47
C GLY A 204 -1.52 10.03 -24.27
N LEU A 205 -1.27 10.43 -23.02
CA LEU A 205 -0.18 11.37 -22.71
C LEU A 205 1.21 10.79 -23.03
N ARG A 206 1.41 9.50 -22.78
CA ARG A 206 2.65 8.80 -23.12
C ARG A 206 2.81 8.62 -24.62
N GLY A 207 1.72 8.29 -25.32
CA GLY A 207 1.65 8.10 -26.77
C GLY A 207 1.23 9.33 -27.58
N LEU A 208 1.33 10.55 -26.99
CA LEU A 208 0.85 11.76 -27.66
C LEU A 208 1.53 12.02 -29.01
N ARG A 209 2.81 11.73 -29.09
CA ARG A 209 3.59 11.84 -30.34
C ARG A 209 3.03 10.93 -31.43
N GLU A 210 2.71 9.70 -31.10
CA GLU A 210 2.15 8.69 -32.01
C GLU A 210 0.75 9.10 -32.45
N ILE A 211 -0.08 9.57 -31.51
CA ILE A 211 -1.44 10.09 -31.82
C ILE A 211 -1.35 11.19 -32.88
N LEU A 212 -0.47 12.17 -32.67
CA LEU A 212 -0.26 13.30 -33.59
C LEU A 212 0.36 12.85 -34.93
N GLN A 213 1.37 11.96 -34.88
CA GLN A 213 2.06 11.49 -36.08
C GLN A 213 1.15 10.74 -37.03
N TYR A 214 0.22 9.93 -36.49
CA TYR A 214 -0.69 9.10 -37.28
C TYR A 214 -2.07 9.74 -37.47
N ARG A 215 -2.27 11.00 -37.07
CA ARG A 215 -3.54 11.74 -37.16
C ARG A 215 -4.69 10.97 -36.53
N PHE A 216 -4.48 10.45 -35.31
CA PHE A 216 -5.45 9.62 -34.59
C PHE A 216 -6.27 10.42 -33.56
N GLU A 217 -6.13 11.76 -33.54
CA GLU A 217 -6.70 12.66 -32.53
C GLU A 217 -8.21 12.52 -32.41
N ASP A 218 -8.92 12.58 -33.54
CA ASP A 218 -10.39 12.55 -33.54
C ASP A 218 -10.92 11.21 -32.98
N ALA A 219 -10.31 10.10 -33.38
CA ALA A 219 -10.69 8.77 -32.90
C ALA A 219 -10.36 8.60 -31.41
N TYR A 220 -9.20 9.14 -30.99
CA TYR A 220 -8.79 9.11 -29.60
C TYR A 220 -9.71 9.96 -28.71
N LEU A 221 -10.03 11.21 -29.14
CA LEU A 221 -10.94 12.11 -28.42
C LEU A 221 -12.34 11.53 -28.31
N LYS A 222 -12.86 10.92 -29.38
CA LYS A 222 -14.16 10.24 -29.34
C LYS A 222 -14.19 9.13 -28.29
N LYS A 223 -13.15 8.30 -28.24
CA LYS A 223 -13.05 7.22 -27.25
C LYS A 223 -12.88 7.77 -25.82
N LEU A 224 -12.16 8.87 -25.67
CA LEU A 224 -12.02 9.58 -24.39
C LEU A 224 -13.38 10.10 -23.90
N ASP A 225 -14.18 10.67 -24.79
CA ASP A 225 -15.52 11.17 -24.50
C ASP A 225 -16.46 10.02 -24.09
N ASP A 226 -16.47 8.90 -24.84
CA ASP A 226 -17.25 7.71 -24.51
C ASP A 226 -16.90 7.18 -23.09
N MET A 227 -15.61 7.07 -22.76
CA MET A 227 -15.15 6.62 -21.44
C MET A 227 -15.46 7.65 -20.35
N SER A 228 -15.41 8.94 -20.66
CA SER A 228 -15.80 10.01 -19.75
C SER A 228 -17.29 9.95 -19.43
N CYS A 229 -18.13 9.74 -20.44
CA CYS A 229 -19.58 9.55 -20.28
C CYS A 229 -19.88 8.32 -19.40
N GLU A 230 -19.21 7.19 -19.65
CA GLU A 230 -19.34 5.97 -18.79
C GLU A 230 -18.97 6.26 -17.33
N SER A 231 -17.88 7.00 -17.11
CA SER A 231 -17.42 7.37 -15.76
C SER A 231 -18.40 8.32 -15.08
N ILE A 232 -18.93 9.31 -15.80
CA ILE A 232 -19.93 10.26 -15.31
C ILE A 232 -21.21 9.52 -14.93
N GLU A 233 -21.70 8.61 -15.78
CA GLU A 233 -22.92 7.83 -15.52
C GLU A 233 -22.76 6.93 -14.29
N ALA A 234 -21.63 6.22 -14.16
CA ALA A 234 -21.35 5.38 -13.01
C ALA A 234 -21.27 6.18 -11.69
N ASN A 235 -20.65 7.36 -11.72
CA ASN A 235 -20.60 8.28 -10.57
C ASN A 235 -21.97 8.91 -10.29
N GLY A 236 -22.75 9.20 -11.33
CA GLY A 236 -24.13 9.69 -11.21
C GLY A 236 -25.00 8.70 -10.45
N ARG A 237 -25.03 7.44 -10.87
CA ARG A 237 -25.77 6.35 -10.18
C ARG A 237 -25.38 6.21 -8.71
N LEU A 238 -24.07 6.30 -8.40
CA LEU A 238 -23.58 6.25 -7.01
C LEU A 238 -24.08 7.44 -6.18
N LYS A 239 -24.07 8.66 -6.78
CA LYS A 239 -24.57 9.87 -6.11
C LYS A 239 -26.06 9.84 -5.89
N ASP A 240 -26.83 9.36 -6.86
CA ASP A 240 -28.29 9.23 -6.78
C ASP A 240 -28.70 8.28 -5.66
N GLU A 241 -28.03 7.13 -5.56
CA GLU A 241 -28.28 6.17 -4.48
C GLU A 241 -27.81 6.70 -3.10
N THR A 242 -26.75 7.49 -3.07
CA THR A 242 -26.33 8.17 -1.83
C THR A 242 -27.36 9.21 -1.41
N ALA A 243 -27.87 10.01 -2.33
CA ALA A 243 -28.93 10.99 -2.07
C ALA A 243 -30.23 10.32 -1.62
N PHE A 244 -30.62 9.21 -2.27
CA PHE A 244 -31.74 8.38 -1.83
C PHE A 244 -31.55 7.89 -0.39
N GLY A 245 -30.36 7.40 -0.06
CA GLY A 245 -30.03 6.95 1.31
C GLY A 245 -30.16 8.06 2.35
N MET A 246 -29.70 9.27 2.04
CA MET A 246 -29.86 10.45 2.90
C MET A 246 -31.33 10.81 3.08
N ALA A 247 -32.10 10.85 1.99
CA ALA A 247 -33.53 11.16 2.04
C ALA A 247 -34.33 10.11 2.85
N LEU A 248 -34.02 8.81 2.63
CA LEU A 248 -34.64 7.72 3.39
C LEU A 248 -34.33 7.82 4.88
N THR A 249 -33.07 8.13 5.23
CA THR A 249 -32.65 8.30 6.63
C THR A 249 -33.37 9.47 7.29
N ALA A 250 -33.46 10.60 6.59
CA ALA A 250 -34.22 11.77 7.09
C ALA A 250 -35.71 11.46 7.26
N MET A 251 -36.32 10.76 6.30
CA MET A 251 -37.73 10.36 6.37
C MET A 251 -37.98 9.42 7.56
N VAL A 252 -37.17 8.37 7.73
CA VAL A 252 -37.30 7.43 8.84
C VAL A 252 -37.11 8.14 10.18
N LEU A 253 -36.12 9.04 10.29
CA LEU A 253 -35.91 9.82 11.50
C LEU A 253 -37.12 10.71 11.82
N SER A 254 -37.69 11.41 10.80
CA SER A 254 -38.89 12.24 10.98
C SER A 254 -40.10 11.42 11.43
N LEU A 255 -40.28 10.22 10.87
CA LEU A 255 -41.37 9.31 11.31
C LEU A 255 -41.16 8.81 12.74
N LEU A 256 -39.92 8.51 13.14
CA LEU A 256 -39.60 8.14 14.52
C LEU A 256 -39.84 9.33 15.47
N GLN A 257 -39.49 10.56 15.07
CA GLN A 257 -39.74 11.76 15.89
C GLN A 257 -41.24 12.03 16.04
N LEU A 258 -42.02 11.92 14.94
CA LEU A 258 -43.48 12.07 15.02
C LEU A 258 -44.13 10.99 15.88
N GLY A 259 -43.73 9.73 15.70
CA GLY A 259 -44.20 8.62 16.52
C GLY A 259 -43.89 8.81 18.02
N LEU A 260 -42.70 9.36 18.34
CA LEU A 260 -42.31 9.70 19.70
C LEU A 260 -43.28 10.76 20.32
N VAL A 261 -43.61 11.79 19.55
CA VAL A 261 -44.54 12.84 20.03
C VAL A 261 -45.93 12.26 20.30
N VAL A 262 -46.42 11.40 19.38
CA VAL A 262 -47.72 10.70 19.56
C VAL A 262 -47.69 9.81 20.78
N LEU A 263 -46.60 9.03 20.98
CA LEU A 263 -46.42 8.16 22.13
C LEU A 263 -46.39 8.95 23.43
N ALA A 264 -45.62 10.03 23.49
CA ALA A 264 -45.55 10.92 24.64
C ALA A 264 -46.91 11.55 24.97
N GLY A 265 -47.67 11.98 23.95
CA GLY A 265 -49.04 12.47 24.10
C GLY A 265 -50.00 11.42 24.69
N THR A 266 -49.86 10.14 24.24
CA THR A 266 -50.69 9.05 24.81
C THR A 266 -50.34 8.73 26.27
N ILE A 267 -49.04 8.78 26.64
CA ILE A 267 -48.57 8.58 28.00
C ILE A 267 -49.13 9.73 28.89
N TYR A 268 -49.00 10.98 28.42
CA TYR A 268 -49.52 12.14 29.14
C TYR A 268 -51.02 12.07 29.36
N TYR A 269 -51.79 11.70 28.32
CA TYR A 269 -53.25 11.57 28.39
C TYR A 269 -53.73 10.48 29.36
N ARG A 270 -52.95 9.38 29.50
CA ARG A 270 -53.22 8.27 30.44
C ARG A 270 -52.95 8.67 31.91
N GLY A 271 -52.37 9.83 32.16
CA GLY A 271 -51.97 10.31 33.48
C GLY A 271 -50.54 9.90 33.79
N THR A 272 -49.64 10.85 33.75
CA THR A 272 -48.23 10.67 34.19
C THR A 272 -48.05 11.34 35.53
N ASP A 273 -47.23 10.69 36.39
CA ASP A 273 -46.90 11.24 37.72
C ASP A 273 -45.96 12.46 37.62
N ASP A 274 -45.14 12.54 36.53
CA ASP A 274 -44.17 13.62 36.33
C ASP A 274 -44.15 14.10 34.88
N PRO A 275 -44.98 15.10 34.52
CA PRO A 275 -45.01 15.65 33.15
C PRO A 275 -43.74 16.41 32.80
N VAL A 276 -42.98 16.97 33.75
CA VAL A 276 -41.71 17.67 33.53
C VAL A 276 -40.67 16.67 33.05
N MET A 277 -40.57 15.53 33.72
CA MET A 277 -39.63 14.48 33.36
C MET A 277 -40.00 13.81 32.02
N LEU A 278 -41.31 13.66 31.74
CA LEU A 278 -41.78 13.16 30.43
C LEU A 278 -41.31 14.05 29.27
N LEU A 279 -41.53 15.38 29.37
CA LEU A 279 -41.09 16.35 28.35
C LEU A 279 -39.56 16.37 28.20
N THR A 280 -38.86 16.27 29.33
CA THR A 280 -37.39 16.15 29.36
C THR A 280 -36.91 14.92 28.60
N ALA A 281 -37.50 13.75 28.84
CA ALA A 281 -37.17 12.50 28.16
C ALA A 281 -37.46 12.55 26.65
N VAL A 282 -38.55 13.19 26.25
CA VAL A 282 -38.86 13.41 24.82
C VAL A 282 -37.78 14.27 24.16
N ALA A 283 -37.42 15.41 24.75
CA ALA A 283 -36.36 16.28 24.21
C ALA A 283 -35.00 15.60 24.19
N TYR A 284 -34.69 14.78 25.20
CA TYR A 284 -33.50 13.92 25.22
C TYR A 284 -33.49 12.98 24.03
N ILE A 285 -34.56 12.20 23.79
CA ILE A 285 -34.63 11.23 22.67
C ILE A 285 -34.52 11.96 21.33
N LEU A 286 -35.24 13.09 21.14
CA LEU A 286 -35.20 13.87 19.89
C LEU A 286 -33.76 14.31 19.51
N SER A 287 -32.93 14.63 20.53
CA SER A 287 -31.55 15.10 20.31
C SER A 287 -30.48 13.97 20.32
N SER A 288 -30.85 12.73 20.65
CA SER A 288 -29.93 11.64 20.95
C SER A 288 -29.51 10.77 19.73
N TYR A 289 -30.08 11.01 18.58
CA TYR A 289 -29.77 10.19 17.35
C TYR A 289 -28.40 10.46 16.73
N GLY A 290 -27.63 11.45 17.19
CA GLY A 290 -26.34 11.82 16.61
C GLY A 290 -25.37 10.65 16.41
N PRO A 291 -25.06 9.82 17.42
CA PRO A 291 -24.16 8.68 17.29
C PRO A 291 -24.64 7.63 16.29
N THR A 292 -25.96 7.33 16.25
CA THR A 292 -26.54 6.34 15.32
C THR A 292 -26.56 6.85 13.88
N LEU A 293 -26.76 8.15 13.66
CA LEU A 293 -26.65 8.79 12.35
C LEU A 293 -25.22 8.74 11.80
N ALA A 294 -24.21 8.87 12.66
CA ALA A 294 -22.83 8.69 12.25
C ALA A 294 -22.57 7.27 11.71
N LEU A 295 -23.20 6.23 12.29
CA LEU A 295 -23.11 4.86 11.77
C LEU A 295 -23.88 4.69 10.44
N ALA A 296 -25.02 5.33 10.27
CA ALA A 296 -25.79 5.28 9.04
C ALA A 296 -24.99 5.80 7.84
N ALA A 297 -24.15 6.81 8.03
CA ALA A 297 -23.28 7.37 6.99
C ALA A 297 -22.16 6.41 6.53
N LEU A 298 -21.78 5.40 7.31
CA LEU A 298 -20.70 4.45 6.99
C LEU A 298 -21.11 3.38 5.98
N GLY A 299 -22.39 3.17 5.73
CA GLY A 299 -22.88 2.06 4.91
C GLY A 299 -22.24 1.96 3.51
N ASN A 300 -21.85 3.09 2.92
CA ASN A 300 -21.29 3.16 1.56
C ASN A 300 -19.76 3.11 1.50
N THR A 301 -19.05 3.33 2.62
CA THR A 301 -17.59 3.47 2.65
C THR A 301 -16.86 2.21 3.10
N LEU A 302 -17.53 1.31 3.81
CA LEU A 302 -16.89 0.12 4.41
C LEU A 302 -16.48 -0.94 3.40
N GLN A 303 -17.24 -1.17 2.34
CA GLN A 303 -16.91 -2.21 1.34
C GLN A 303 -15.60 -1.96 0.60
N PRO A 304 -15.33 -0.75 0.05
CA PRO A 304 -14.03 -0.42 -0.52
C PRO A 304 -12.88 -0.57 0.48
N THR A 305 -13.13 -0.20 1.74
CA THR A 305 -12.14 -0.31 2.82
C THR A 305 -11.78 -1.76 3.14
N PHE A 306 -12.77 -2.68 3.17
CA PHE A 306 -12.50 -4.11 3.37
C PHE A 306 -11.78 -4.74 2.18
N ALA A 307 -12.09 -4.33 0.95
CA ALA A 307 -11.37 -4.78 -0.24
C ALA A 307 -9.90 -4.33 -0.21
N ALA A 308 -9.64 -3.07 0.12
CA ALA A 308 -8.30 -2.53 0.31
C ALA A 308 -7.56 -3.25 1.46
N GLY A 309 -8.22 -3.42 2.60
CA GLY A 309 -7.67 -4.17 3.73
C GLY A 309 -7.31 -5.61 3.39
N ASN A 310 -8.14 -6.30 2.59
CA ASN A 310 -7.81 -7.65 2.14
C ASN A 310 -6.55 -7.67 1.26
N ARG A 311 -6.41 -6.73 0.29
CA ARG A 311 -5.20 -6.63 -0.55
C ARG A 311 -3.94 -6.35 0.26
N VAL A 312 -4.03 -5.45 1.24
CA VAL A 312 -2.92 -5.16 2.16
C VAL A 312 -2.53 -6.41 2.96
N LEU A 313 -3.52 -7.12 3.54
CA LEU A 313 -3.27 -8.35 4.29
C LEU A 313 -2.76 -9.49 3.41
N ASP A 314 -3.13 -9.55 2.12
CA ASP A 314 -2.59 -10.54 1.19
C ASP A 314 -1.08 -10.38 1.01
N ILE A 315 -0.58 -9.13 0.90
CA ILE A 315 0.86 -8.85 0.83
C ILE A 315 1.57 -9.14 2.16
N LEU A 316 0.95 -8.80 3.29
CA LEU A 316 1.54 -9.02 4.61
C LEU A 316 1.66 -10.52 4.97
N ASP A 317 0.73 -11.33 4.48
CA ASP A 317 0.67 -12.77 4.77
C ASP A 317 1.33 -13.62 3.66
N GLU A 318 1.79 -12.98 2.57
CA GLU A 318 2.42 -13.70 1.48
C GLU A 318 3.81 -14.21 1.89
N ALA A 319 4.01 -15.53 1.75
CA ALA A 319 5.31 -16.13 2.02
C ALA A 319 6.33 -15.81 0.90
N PRO A 320 7.57 -15.46 1.22
CA PRO A 320 8.63 -15.30 0.22
C PRO A 320 8.90 -16.63 -0.49
N LYS A 321 9.36 -16.57 -1.76
CA LYS A 321 9.83 -17.77 -2.49
C LYS A 321 11.23 -18.19 -2.07
N VAL A 322 12.02 -17.24 -1.59
CA VAL A 322 13.39 -17.47 -1.08
C VAL A 322 13.43 -16.90 0.32
N GLU A 323 13.79 -17.73 1.28
CA GLU A 323 13.98 -17.30 2.67
C GLU A 323 15.36 -16.69 2.88
N GLU A 324 15.40 -15.56 3.59
CA GLU A 324 16.66 -14.95 4.00
C GLU A 324 17.33 -15.80 5.08
N VAL A 325 18.61 -16.14 4.89
CA VAL A 325 19.42 -16.89 5.84
C VAL A 325 20.24 -15.91 6.69
N GLU A 326 19.80 -15.68 7.92
CA GLU A 326 20.48 -14.78 8.84
C GLU A 326 21.69 -15.46 9.51
N THR A 327 21.54 -16.75 9.84
CA THR A 327 22.57 -17.59 10.49
C THR A 327 22.92 -18.75 9.56
N GLY A 328 24.09 -18.66 8.90
CA GLY A 328 24.57 -19.66 7.96
C GLY A 328 26.07 -19.55 7.74
N ALA A 329 26.60 -20.37 6.83
CA ALA A 329 28.01 -20.34 6.45
C ALA A 329 28.42 -18.97 5.88
N VAL A 330 29.63 -18.55 6.16
CA VAL A 330 30.26 -17.39 5.53
C VAL A 330 31.01 -17.87 4.29
N VAL A 331 30.78 -17.24 3.14
CA VAL A 331 31.41 -17.61 1.88
C VAL A 331 32.88 -17.23 1.87
N SER A 332 33.75 -18.22 1.61
CA SER A 332 35.07 -17.99 1.05
C SER A 332 34.99 -18.41 -0.43
N PHE A 333 35.02 -17.45 -1.34
CA PHE A 333 34.81 -17.74 -2.75
C PHE A 333 36.00 -18.50 -3.35
N THR A 334 35.77 -19.76 -3.72
CA THR A 334 36.74 -20.65 -4.40
C THR A 334 36.28 -21.06 -5.80
N GLY A 335 35.02 -20.71 -6.15
CA GLY A 335 34.36 -21.01 -7.41
C GLY A 335 32.85 -21.11 -7.21
N ALA A 336 32.12 -21.39 -8.27
CA ALA A 336 30.67 -21.61 -8.22
C ALA A 336 30.29 -22.78 -9.13
N ALA A 337 29.20 -23.50 -8.79
CA ALA A 337 28.69 -24.59 -9.63
C ALA A 337 27.16 -24.70 -9.57
N LEU A 338 26.59 -25.13 -10.68
CA LEU A 338 25.24 -25.69 -10.75
C LEU A 338 25.41 -27.20 -10.94
N GLU A 339 24.75 -28.01 -10.13
CA GLU A 339 24.80 -29.47 -10.22
C GLU A 339 23.40 -30.03 -10.41
N GLU A 340 23.17 -30.64 -11.56
CA GLU A 340 21.88 -31.24 -11.99
C GLU A 340 20.68 -30.30 -11.75
N VAL A 341 20.83 -29.00 -12.05
CA VAL A 341 19.86 -27.99 -11.72
C VAL A 341 18.65 -28.05 -12.62
N ASP A 342 17.48 -28.24 -12.01
CA ASP A 342 16.16 -28.04 -12.60
C ASP A 342 15.54 -26.73 -12.11
N PHE A 343 14.97 -25.95 -13.03
CA PHE A 343 14.29 -24.71 -12.67
C PHE A 343 13.14 -24.37 -13.62
N SER A 344 12.03 -23.93 -13.03
CA SER A 344 10.84 -23.46 -13.75
C SER A 344 10.32 -22.13 -13.16
N TYR A 345 9.91 -21.22 -14.04
CA TYR A 345 9.05 -20.10 -13.64
C TYR A 345 7.61 -20.58 -13.75
N GLU A 346 6.94 -20.72 -12.59
CA GLU A 346 5.60 -21.29 -12.50
C GLU A 346 5.52 -22.67 -13.19
N GLU A 347 4.81 -22.77 -14.32
CA GLU A 347 4.67 -24.02 -15.09
C GLU A 347 5.65 -24.13 -16.25
N THR A 348 6.43 -23.06 -16.53
CA THR A 348 7.36 -23.04 -17.66
C THR A 348 8.75 -23.50 -17.25
N SER A 349 9.15 -24.71 -17.70
CA SER A 349 10.51 -25.23 -17.49
C SER A 349 11.54 -24.42 -18.28
N ILE A 350 12.60 -23.97 -17.60
CA ILE A 350 13.69 -23.17 -18.19
C ILE A 350 15.00 -23.93 -18.22
N LEU A 351 15.36 -24.60 -17.12
CA LEU A 351 16.56 -25.41 -17.01
C LEU A 351 16.18 -26.84 -16.65
N LYS A 352 16.88 -27.83 -17.26
CA LYS A 352 16.71 -29.25 -17.01
C LYS A 352 18.08 -29.90 -16.86
N SER A 353 18.32 -30.51 -15.70
CA SER A 353 19.58 -31.19 -15.34
C SER A 353 20.80 -30.39 -15.78
N MET A 354 20.80 -29.08 -15.48
CA MET A 354 21.85 -28.18 -15.94
C MET A 354 23.09 -28.28 -15.06
N ASP A 355 24.21 -28.61 -15.64
CA ASP A 355 25.51 -28.59 -15.02
C ASP A 355 26.33 -27.41 -15.52
N LEU A 356 26.91 -26.64 -14.60
CA LEU A 356 27.80 -25.53 -14.91
C LEU A 356 28.87 -25.44 -13.82
N GLN A 357 30.12 -25.29 -14.21
CA GLN A 357 31.22 -25.04 -13.28
C GLN A 357 31.93 -23.74 -13.66
N VAL A 358 32.08 -22.85 -12.66
CA VAL A 358 32.84 -21.60 -12.75
C VAL A 358 34.05 -21.71 -11.85
N ARG A 359 35.26 -21.64 -12.43
CA ARG A 359 36.51 -21.76 -11.67
C ARG A 359 36.96 -20.41 -11.14
N LYS A 360 37.62 -20.40 -9.99
CA LYS A 360 38.20 -19.16 -9.45
C LYS A 360 39.20 -18.56 -10.45
N GLY A 361 39.09 -17.25 -10.67
CA GLY A 361 40.03 -16.50 -11.52
C GLY A 361 39.79 -16.65 -13.04
N GLU A 362 38.73 -17.38 -13.48
CA GLU A 362 38.41 -17.46 -14.90
C GLU A 362 37.34 -16.41 -15.31
N ILE A 363 37.39 -16.00 -16.57
CA ILE A 363 36.27 -15.35 -17.26
C ILE A 363 35.50 -16.42 -18.00
N LEU A 364 34.32 -16.79 -17.52
CA LEU A 364 33.43 -17.73 -18.21
C LEU A 364 32.38 -16.97 -19.02
N GLY A 365 32.27 -17.29 -20.31
CA GLY A 365 31.27 -16.77 -21.22
C GLY A 365 30.09 -17.75 -21.38
N LEU A 366 28.85 -17.28 -21.18
CA LEU A 366 27.63 -18.02 -21.53
C LEU A 366 27.04 -17.47 -22.83
N ARG A 367 26.96 -18.30 -23.84
CA ARG A 367 26.38 -17.99 -25.16
C ARG A 367 25.09 -18.76 -25.37
N GLY A 368 24.06 -18.13 -25.94
CA GLY A 368 22.83 -18.81 -26.31
C GLY A 368 21.80 -17.86 -26.90
N LYS A 369 20.76 -18.38 -27.52
CA LYS A 369 19.63 -17.60 -28.05
C LYS A 369 18.89 -16.90 -26.92
N SER A 370 18.13 -15.86 -27.26
CA SER A 370 17.22 -15.23 -26.29
C SER A 370 16.25 -16.29 -25.73
N GLY A 371 16.04 -16.27 -24.40
CA GLY A 371 15.19 -17.25 -23.72
C GLY A 371 15.85 -18.61 -23.42
N SER A 372 17.16 -18.80 -23.64
CA SER A 372 17.87 -20.06 -23.33
C SER A 372 18.20 -20.25 -21.83
N GLY A 373 17.74 -19.36 -20.93
CA GLY A 373 17.96 -19.48 -19.49
C GLY A 373 19.22 -18.79 -18.96
N LYS A 374 19.99 -18.05 -19.79
CA LYS A 374 21.22 -17.36 -19.37
C LYS A 374 21.05 -16.45 -18.16
N SER A 375 20.13 -15.50 -18.24
CA SER A 375 19.84 -14.59 -17.11
C SER A 375 19.23 -15.32 -15.92
N THR A 376 18.56 -16.45 -16.15
CA THR A 376 18.06 -17.32 -15.09
C THR A 376 19.21 -17.93 -14.29
N ILE A 377 20.28 -18.39 -14.96
CA ILE A 377 21.48 -18.90 -14.29
C ILE A 377 22.08 -17.83 -13.37
N LEU A 378 22.22 -16.59 -13.83
CA LEU A 378 22.72 -15.49 -12.99
C LEU A 378 21.81 -15.26 -11.76
N ARG A 379 20.50 -15.30 -11.94
CA ARG A 379 19.53 -15.13 -10.85
C ARG A 379 19.56 -16.26 -9.84
N LEU A 380 19.84 -17.50 -10.28
CA LEU A 380 19.99 -18.65 -9.39
C LEU A 380 21.30 -18.56 -8.61
N LEU A 381 22.40 -18.14 -9.24
CA LEU A 381 23.67 -17.88 -8.55
C LEU A 381 23.50 -16.79 -7.51
N MET A 382 22.83 -15.69 -7.82
CA MET A 382 22.46 -14.62 -6.86
C MET A 382 21.44 -15.08 -5.80
N ARG A 383 20.95 -16.31 -5.86
CA ARG A 383 19.86 -16.80 -5.01
C ARG A 383 18.66 -15.83 -4.95
N PHE A 384 18.30 -15.24 -6.07
CA PHE A 384 17.03 -14.52 -6.22
C PHE A 384 15.86 -15.47 -6.36
N TRP A 385 16.14 -16.73 -6.71
CA TRP A 385 15.24 -17.86 -6.79
C TRP A 385 15.96 -19.10 -6.28
N ASP A 386 15.24 -20.01 -5.63
CA ASP A 386 15.76 -21.33 -5.30
C ASP A 386 15.44 -22.32 -6.43
N VAL A 387 16.30 -23.29 -6.65
CA VAL A 387 16.16 -24.33 -7.68
C VAL A 387 15.04 -25.31 -7.33
N SER A 388 14.38 -25.88 -8.35
CA SER A 388 13.36 -26.91 -8.18
C SER A 388 13.94 -28.31 -7.93
N GLY A 389 15.12 -28.59 -8.51
CA GLY A 389 15.92 -29.80 -8.35
C GLY A 389 17.39 -29.48 -8.44
N GLY A 390 18.25 -30.39 -7.94
CA GLY A 390 19.68 -30.15 -7.91
C GLY A 390 20.11 -29.14 -6.83
N ARG A 391 21.30 -28.56 -7.01
CA ARG A 391 21.86 -27.57 -6.09
C ARG A 391 22.75 -26.55 -6.78
N VAL A 392 22.82 -25.36 -6.20
CA VAL A 392 23.77 -24.30 -6.57
C VAL A 392 24.79 -24.21 -5.45
N ILE A 393 26.07 -24.24 -5.82
CA ILE A 393 27.22 -24.24 -4.92
C ILE A 393 27.99 -22.94 -5.12
N ILE A 394 28.40 -22.31 -4.02
CA ILE A 394 29.34 -21.20 -3.98
C ILE A 394 30.45 -21.52 -2.98
N GLY A 395 31.69 -21.48 -3.43
CA GLY A 395 32.78 -22.06 -2.66
C GLY A 395 32.57 -23.57 -2.52
N ASP A 396 32.47 -24.04 -1.29
CA ASP A 396 32.23 -25.45 -0.98
C ASP A 396 30.82 -25.70 -0.39
N GLU A 397 29.95 -24.67 -0.39
CA GLU A 397 28.68 -24.71 0.31
C GLU A 397 27.48 -24.57 -0.64
N ASP A 398 26.39 -25.28 -0.31
CA ASP A 398 25.09 -25.07 -0.96
C ASP A 398 24.58 -23.65 -0.61
N ILE A 399 24.27 -22.87 -1.64
CA ILE A 399 23.84 -21.47 -1.52
C ILE A 399 22.66 -21.27 -0.55
N ARG A 400 21.83 -22.30 -0.36
CA ARG A 400 20.69 -22.30 0.57
C ARG A 400 21.12 -22.29 2.05
N LYS A 401 22.35 -22.68 2.34
CA LYS A 401 22.93 -22.72 3.70
C LYS A 401 23.85 -21.54 3.99
N VAL A 402 24.12 -20.72 3.00
CA VAL A 402 24.98 -19.55 3.09
C VAL A 402 24.22 -18.37 3.68
N ARG A 403 24.83 -17.63 4.59
CA ARG A 403 24.29 -16.36 5.10
C ARG A 403 24.09 -15.37 3.96
N THR A 404 22.86 -14.85 3.80
CA THR A 404 22.49 -14.00 2.65
C THR A 404 23.38 -12.76 2.53
N ALA A 405 23.77 -12.13 3.65
CA ALA A 405 24.69 -10.99 3.65
C ALA A 405 26.06 -11.36 3.06
N SER A 406 26.63 -12.51 3.49
CA SER A 406 27.93 -12.98 2.97
C SER A 406 27.88 -13.32 1.50
N LEU A 407 26.75 -13.87 1.03
CA LEU A 407 26.54 -14.11 -0.41
C LEU A 407 26.57 -12.79 -1.20
N ARG A 408 25.87 -11.76 -0.71
CA ARG A 408 25.86 -10.44 -1.37
C ARG A 408 27.23 -9.75 -1.38
N GLU A 409 28.04 -9.97 -0.34
CA GLU A 409 29.43 -9.48 -0.28
C GLU A 409 30.33 -10.21 -1.29
N ALA A 410 30.04 -11.48 -1.56
CA ALA A 410 30.85 -12.31 -2.49
C ALA A 410 30.50 -12.09 -3.95
N GLU A 411 29.35 -11.52 -4.28
CA GLU A 411 28.81 -11.41 -5.64
C GLU A 411 28.53 -9.97 -6.04
N GLY A 412 29.10 -9.53 -7.17
CA GLY A 412 28.75 -8.29 -7.85
C GLY A 412 27.88 -8.58 -9.05
N PHE A 413 26.66 -8.00 -9.12
CA PHE A 413 25.71 -8.28 -10.18
C PHE A 413 25.38 -7.04 -11.00
N MET A 414 25.50 -7.15 -12.30
CA MET A 414 25.02 -6.18 -13.27
C MET A 414 23.88 -6.78 -14.09
N THR A 415 22.71 -6.18 -13.99
CA THR A 415 21.52 -6.55 -14.77
C THR A 415 21.56 -5.98 -16.19
N GLN A 416 20.88 -6.61 -17.13
CA GLN A 416 20.74 -6.15 -18.52
C GLN A 416 20.21 -4.70 -18.59
N GLU A 417 19.21 -4.35 -17.77
CA GLU A 417 18.72 -2.98 -17.59
C GLU A 417 19.16 -2.42 -16.26
N THR A 418 20.01 -1.40 -16.28
CA THR A 418 20.47 -0.73 -15.07
C THR A 418 19.42 0.25 -14.56
N TYR A 419 18.91 0.02 -13.35
CA TYR A 419 18.03 0.96 -12.68
C TYR A 419 18.82 2.06 -11.96
N LEU A 420 18.49 3.32 -12.26
CA LEU A 420 19.09 4.48 -11.63
C LEU A 420 18.03 5.28 -10.87
N PHE A 421 18.35 5.67 -9.65
CA PHE A 421 17.48 6.50 -8.82
C PHE A 421 17.56 7.98 -9.24
N ASN A 422 16.48 8.72 -9.05
CA ASN A 422 16.41 10.15 -9.33
C ASN A 422 17.23 10.94 -8.30
N ASP A 423 18.54 10.80 -8.36
CA ASP A 423 19.51 11.43 -7.47
C ASP A 423 20.77 11.78 -8.26
N THR A 424 21.86 12.14 -7.57
CA THR A 424 23.16 12.40 -8.19
C THR A 424 23.82 11.11 -8.68
N ILE A 425 24.82 11.25 -9.56
CA ILE A 425 25.66 10.13 -9.99
C ILE A 425 26.39 9.53 -8.79
N ALA A 426 27.00 10.37 -7.95
CA ALA A 426 27.69 9.91 -6.73
C ALA A 426 26.77 9.11 -5.80
N SER A 427 25.54 9.58 -5.52
CA SER A 427 24.56 8.84 -4.71
C SER A 427 24.21 7.49 -5.34
N ASN A 428 24.08 7.44 -6.66
CA ASN A 428 23.81 6.22 -7.39
C ASN A 428 24.97 5.22 -7.34
N LEU A 429 26.22 5.67 -7.35
CA LEU A 429 27.40 4.84 -7.21
C LEU A 429 27.54 4.30 -5.78
N ARG A 430 27.33 5.14 -4.76
CA ARG A 430 27.38 4.75 -3.34
C ARG A 430 26.37 3.68 -2.93
N LEU A 431 25.38 3.36 -3.76
CA LEU A 431 24.52 2.18 -3.53
C LEU A 431 25.32 0.87 -3.52
N ALA A 432 26.43 0.80 -4.26
CA ALA A 432 27.29 -0.38 -4.27
C ALA A 432 28.16 -0.48 -3.02
N ARG A 433 28.62 0.67 -2.50
CA ARG A 433 29.42 0.77 -1.27
C ARG A 433 29.22 2.16 -0.65
N LEU A 434 28.56 2.21 0.52
CA LEU A 434 28.11 3.45 1.14
C LEU A 434 29.26 4.38 1.56
N ASP A 435 30.38 3.82 1.96
CA ASP A 435 31.59 4.49 2.42
C ASP A 435 32.65 4.72 1.32
N ALA A 436 32.28 4.50 0.05
CA ALA A 436 33.21 4.72 -1.08
C ALA A 436 33.70 6.16 -1.15
N THR A 437 35.03 6.31 -1.28
CA THR A 437 35.68 7.61 -1.49
C THR A 437 35.45 8.14 -2.90
N GLU A 438 35.76 9.41 -3.15
CA GLU A 438 35.66 10.01 -4.48
C GLU A 438 36.62 9.33 -5.46
N GLU A 439 37.85 9.04 -5.01
CA GLU A 439 38.88 8.38 -5.81
C GLU A 439 38.46 6.97 -6.22
N GLU A 440 37.85 6.20 -5.33
CA GLU A 440 37.35 4.87 -5.63
C GLU A 440 36.19 4.89 -6.64
N MET A 441 35.28 5.89 -6.50
CA MET A 441 34.21 6.09 -7.46
C MET A 441 34.74 6.50 -8.83
N GLU A 442 35.73 7.38 -8.88
CA GLU A 442 36.38 7.79 -10.13
C GLU A 442 37.07 6.61 -10.81
N GLU A 443 37.82 5.82 -10.06
CA GLU A 443 38.52 4.65 -10.61
C GLU A 443 37.54 3.60 -11.16
N ALA A 444 36.47 3.32 -10.42
CA ALA A 444 35.41 2.43 -10.90
C ALA A 444 34.75 2.96 -12.20
N CYS A 445 34.54 4.28 -12.29
CA CYS A 445 34.00 4.92 -13.48
C CYS A 445 34.99 4.95 -14.66
N ARG A 446 36.30 5.09 -14.42
CA ARG A 446 37.33 4.97 -15.47
C ARG A 446 37.33 3.55 -16.06
N ARG A 447 37.31 2.54 -15.19
CA ARG A 447 37.22 1.13 -15.59
C ARG A 447 35.94 0.82 -16.38
N ALA A 448 34.85 1.49 -16.07
CA ALA A 448 33.57 1.37 -16.79
C ALA A 448 33.47 2.31 -18.01
N ALA A 449 34.53 3.05 -18.37
CA ALA A 449 34.59 3.99 -19.49
C ALA A 449 33.48 5.07 -19.43
N VAL A 450 33.11 5.55 -18.21
CA VAL A 450 32.08 6.57 -18.04
C VAL A 450 32.56 7.83 -17.34
N HIS A 451 33.79 7.82 -16.78
CA HIS A 451 34.40 8.96 -16.06
C HIS A 451 34.48 10.24 -16.89
N ASP A 452 35.04 10.14 -18.10
CA ASP A 452 35.22 11.30 -18.98
C ASP A 452 33.86 11.94 -19.35
N PHE A 453 32.84 11.11 -19.59
CA PHE A 453 31.48 11.61 -19.79
C PHE A 453 30.96 12.35 -18.54
N ILE A 454 31.16 11.80 -17.34
CA ILE A 454 30.71 12.44 -16.10
C ILE A 454 31.34 13.84 -15.96
N LEU A 455 32.62 13.99 -16.31
CA LEU A 455 33.31 15.28 -16.25
C LEU A 455 32.77 16.30 -17.24
N THR A 456 32.11 15.88 -18.34
CA THR A 456 31.44 16.81 -19.26
C THR A 456 30.15 17.41 -18.69
N LEU A 457 29.61 16.84 -17.62
CA LEU A 457 28.37 17.31 -17.01
C LEU A 457 28.63 18.55 -16.15
N PRO A 458 27.69 19.51 -16.06
CA PRO A 458 27.89 20.79 -15.38
C PRO A 458 28.30 20.69 -13.90
N LYS A 459 27.96 19.60 -13.22
CA LYS A 459 28.28 19.34 -11.81
C LYS A 459 29.05 18.04 -11.59
N GLY A 460 29.65 17.46 -12.66
CA GLY A 460 30.37 16.20 -12.57
C GLY A 460 29.54 15.11 -11.85
N TYR A 461 30.11 14.50 -10.84
CA TYR A 461 29.47 13.45 -10.03
C TYR A 461 28.24 13.92 -9.23
N ASP A 462 28.09 15.21 -8.95
CA ASP A 462 26.91 15.78 -8.29
C ASP A 462 25.77 16.13 -9.28
N SER A 463 25.93 15.78 -10.54
CA SER A 463 24.89 15.97 -11.55
C SER A 463 23.71 15.02 -11.29
N ARG A 464 22.48 15.58 -11.26
CA ARG A 464 21.25 14.80 -11.16
C ARG A 464 20.88 14.18 -12.51
N ILE A 465 20.60 12.91 -12.51
CA ILE A 465 20.37 12.12 -13.72
C ILE A 465 18.90 12.03 -14.15
N GLY A 466 17.99 12.62 -13.37
CA GLY A 466 16.54 12.58 -13.65
C GLY A 466 15.89 11.25 -13.29
N GLU A 467 14.58 11.20 -13.48
CA GLU A 467 13.80 9.99 -13.19
C GLU A 467 14.23 8.84 -14.11
N MET A 468 14.53 7.68 -13.51
CA MET A 468 15.05 6.48 -14.20
C MET A 468 16.27 6.76 -15.10
N GLY A 469 17.05 7.80 -14.82
CA GLY A 469 18.19 8.17 -15.66
C GLY A 469 17.79 8.76 -17.02
N SER A 470 16.64 9.42 -17.12
CA SER A 470 16.08 9.96 -18.38
C SER A 470 17.00 10.96 -19.11
N ARG A 471 17.98 11.52 -18.41
CA ARG A 471 18.98 12.44 -18.98
C ARG A 471 20.22 11.73 -19.53
N LEU A 472 20.30 10.42 -19.40
CA LEU A 472 21.42 9.60 -19.84
C LEU A 472 21.00 8.72 -21.03
N SER A 473 21.91 8.49 -21.96
CA SER A 473 21.75 7.46 -22.98
C SER A 473 21.70 6.06 -22.38
N SER A 474 21.22 5.06 -23.13
CA SER A 474 21.20 3.67 -22.69
C SER A 474 22.60 3.14 -22.37
N GLY A 475 23.60 3.53 -23.19
CA GLY A 475 24.99 3.14 -22.98
C GLY A 475 25.61 3.77 -21.72
N GLU A 476 25.31 5.04 -21.40
CA GLU A 476 25.78 5.70 -20.18
C GLU A 476 25.16 5.08 -18.93
N ARG A 477 23.85 4.76 -18.95
CA ARG A 477 23.19 4.03 -17.86
C ARG A 477 23.84 2.67 -17.64
N GLN A 478 24.12 1.94 -18.71
CA GLN A 478 24.74 0.62 -18.64
C GLN A 478 26.14 0.69 -18.05
N ARG A 479 26.98 1.68 -18.46
CA ARG A 479 28.31 1.89 -17.91
C ARG A 479 28.29 2.30 -16.43
N LEU A 480 27.29 3.08 -15.97
CA LEU A 480 27.10 3.34 -14.54
C LEU A 480 26.72 2.08 -13.75
N GLY A 481 25.94 1.17 -14.35
CA GLY A 481 25.67 -0.14 -13.74
C GLY A 481 26.94 -0.99 -13.59
N LEU A 482 27.80 -0.95 -14.62
CA LEU A 482 29.08 -1.63 -14.57
C LEU A 482 30.04 -1.00 -13.56
N ALA A 483 30.06 0.35 -13.46
CA ALA A 483 30.84 1.06 -12.44
C ALA A 483 30.41 0.66 -11.01
N ARG A 484 29.10 0.47 -10.76
CA ARG A 484 28.61 -0.09 -9.50
C ARG A 484 29.17 -1.48 -9.21
N ALA A 485 29.18 -2.37 -10.22
CA ALA A 485 29.72 -3.71 -10.07
C ALA A 485 31.21 -3.70 -9.77
N PHE A 486 31.99 -2.80 -10.38
CA PHE A 486 33.41 -2.63 -10.07
C PHE A 486 33.63 -2.01 -8.69
N LEU A 487 32.83 -1.02 -8.29
CA LEU A 487 32.93 -0.34 -6.99
C LEU A 487 32.54 -1.25 -5.82
N HIS A 488 31.62 -2.18 -6.04
CA HIS A 488 31.24 -3.19 -5.06
C HIS A 488 32.41 -4.11 -4.69
N ASP A 489 33.33 -4.31 -5.61
CA ASP A 489 34.61 -5.01 -5.43
C ASP A 489 34.52 -6.49 -5.03
N ALA A 490 33.39 -7.14 -5.33
CA ALA A 490 33.16 -8.56 -5.03
C ALA A 490 34.13 -9.48 -5.79
N PRO A 491 34.52 -10.64 -5.20
CA PRO A 491 35.38 -11.62 -5.87
C PRO A 491 34.72 -12.34 -7.06
N PHE A 492 33.39 -12.34 -7.16
CA PHE A 492 32.64 -12.94 -8.25
C PHE A 492 31.74 -11.91 -8.92
N LEU A 493 31.99 -11.61 -10.19
CA LEU A 493 31.21 -10.67 -11.00
C LEU A 493 30.27 -11.44 -11.94
N LEU A 494 28.99 -11.11 -11.87
CA LEU A 494 27.92 -11.66 -12.70
C LEU A 494 27.40 -10.55 -13.62
N LEU A 495 27.66 -10.67 -14.93
CA LEU A 495 27.39 -9.60 -15.90
C LEU A 495 26.38 -10.07 -16.95
N ASP A 496 25.19 -9.47 -16.95
CA ASP A 496 24.14 -9.76 -17.93
C ASP A 496 24.17 -8.73 -19.08
N GLU A 497 24.68 -9.16 -20.23
CA GLU A 497 24.84 -8.36 -21.46
C GLU A 497 25.55 -7.00 -21.26
N PRO A 498 26.77 -6.98 -20.67
CA PRO A 498 27.41 -5.73 -20.19
C PRO A 498 27.76 -4.73 -21.30
N THR A 499 27.69 -5.11 -22.57
CA THR A 499 28.08 -4.26 -23.73
C THR A 499 26.99 -4.11 -24.78
N SER A 500 25.75 -4.53 -24.50
CA SER A 500 24.66 -4.60 -25.49
C SER A 500 24.30 -3.25 -26.14
N ASN A 501 24.41 -2.15 -25.40
CA ASN A 501 24.03 -0.79 -25.84
C ASN A 501 25.23 0.12 -26.11
N LEU A 502 26.41 -0.45 -26.37
CA LEU A 502 27.65 0.30 -26.56
C LEU A 502 28.12 0.30 -28.02
N ASP A 503 28.80 1.37 -28.39
CA ASP A 503 29.59 1.44 -29.60
C ASP A 503 30.88 0.60 -29.46
N SER A 504 31.54 0.33 -30.57
CA SER A 504 32.71 -0.56 -30.60
C SER A 504 33.91 -0.06 -29.79
N LEU A 505 34.08 1.27 -29.65
CA LEU A 505 35.17 1.85 -28.89
C LEU A 505 34.95 1.65 -27.36
N ASN A 506 33.77 2.02 -26.86
CA ASN A 506 33.41 1.82 -25.46
C ASN A 506 33.34 0.32 -25.11
N GLU A 507 32.82 -0.53 -26.00
CA GLU A 507 32.88 -1.99 -25.85
C GLU A 507 34.32 -2.49 -25.68
N ALA A 508 35.27 -2.07 -26.55
CA ALA A 508 36.67 -2.48 -26.45
C ALA A 508 37.32 -2.04 -25.11
N MET A 509 37.03 -0.82 -24.66
CA MET A 509 37.56 -0.31 -23.37
C MET A 509 37.07 -1.16 -22.20
N ILE A 510 35.78 -1.49 -22.17
CA ILE A 510 35.19 -2.30 -21.08
C ILE A 510 35.75 -3.73 -21.13
N LEU A 511 35.83 -4.35 -22.29
CA LEU A 511 36.40 -5.68 -22.45
C LEU A 511 37.86 -5.75 -21.99
N ARG A 512 38.65 -4.72 -22.28
CA ARG A 512 40.00 -4.59 -21.76
C ARG A 512 40.02 -4.48 -20.23
N SER A 513 39.19 -3.62 -19.64
CA SER A 513 39.07 -3.49 -18.18
C SER A 513 38.65 -4.81 -17.50
N LEU A 514 37.75 -5.57 -18.13
CA LEU A 514 37.33 -6.88 -17.61
C LEU A 514 38.48 -7.88 -17.64
N LYS A 515 39.28 -7.86 -18.71
CA LYS A 515 40.44 -8.74 -18.81
C LYS A 515 41.54 -8.39 -17.81
N GLU A 516 41.79 -7.12 -17.56
CA GLU A 516 42.71 -6.64 -16.52
C GLU A 516 42.20 -7.00 -15.09
N THR A 517 40.89 -7.05 -14.88
CA THR A 517 40.25 -7.42 -13.61
C THR A 517 40.33 -8.92 -13.31
N ALA A 518 40.36 -9.77 -14.33
CA ALA A 518 40.30 -11.23 -14.19
C ALA A 518 41.52 -11.88 -13.52
N GLY A 519 42.62 -11.13 -13.29
CA GLY A 519 43.76 -11.65 -12.51
C GLY A 519 43.40 -11.97 -11.06
N ASP A 520 42.49 -11.18 -10.45
CA ASP A 520 42.12 -11.25 -9.05
C ASP A 520 40.66 -11.69 -8.82
N LYS A 521 39.82 -11.64 -9.85
CA LYS A 521 38.37 -11.89 -9.76
C LYS A 521 37.90 -12.94 -10.75
N THR A 522 36.79 -13.58 -10.40
CA THR A 522 36.07 -14.49 -11.30
C THR A 522 34.94 -13.74 -11.97
N VAL A 523 34.75 -13.92 -13.27
CA VAL A 523 33.73 -13.21 -14.03
C VAL A 523 32.87 -14.18 -14.82
N LEU A 524 31.55 -14.08 -14.70
CA LEU A 524 30.59 -14.79 -15.54
C LEU A 524 29.88 -13.77 -16.43
N ILE A 525 30.12 -13.85 -17.74
CA ILE A 525 29.56 -12.96 -18.75
C ILE A 525 28.47 -13.69 -19.51
N VAL A 526 27.28 -13.14 -19.52
CA VAL A 526 26.20 -13.56 -20.41
C VAL A 526 26.12 -12.60 -21.58
N SER A 527 26.23 -13.11 -22.81
CA SER A 527 26.07 -12.28 -24.00
C SER A 527 25.59 -13.09 -25.19
N HIS A 528 24.86 -12.44 -26.08
CA HIS A 528 24.54 -12.95 -27.41
C HIS A 528 25.50 -12.41 -28.48
N ARG A 529 26.38 -11.45 -28.16
CA ARG A 529 27.39 -10.86 -29.07
C ARG A 529 28.70 -11.66 -29.01
N PRO A 530 29.21 -12.15 -30.13
CA PRO A 530 30.52 -12.82 -30.15
C PRO A 530 31.68 -11.92 -29.68
N SER A 531 31.61 -10.61 -29.98
CA SER A 531 32.63 -9.63 -29.54
C SER A 531 32.80 -9.58 -28.04
N SER A 532 31.70 -9.55 -27.28
CA SER A 532 31.70 -9.47 -25.81
C SER A 532 32.32 -10.73 -25.17
N LEU A 533 32.32 -11.87 -25.86
CA LEU A 533 32.82 -13.13 -25.36
C LEU A 533 34.30 -13.39 -25.76
N THR A 534 34.94 -12.48 -26.49
CA THR A 534 36.35 -12.62 -26.90
C THR A 534 37.32 -12.57 -25.73
N VAL A 535 36.91 -12.01 -24.59
CA VAL A 535 37.70 -11.92 -23.34
C VAL A 535 37.56 -13.16 -22.47
N ALA A 536 36.60 -14.04 -22.76
CA ALA A 536 36.34 -15.23 -21.96
C ALA A 536 37.41 -16.29 -22.20
N ASP A 537 37.92 -16.88 -21.12
CA ASP A 537 38.86 -18.01 -21.15
C ASP A 537 38.18 -19.29 -21.64
N ARG A 538 36.86 -19.40 -21.34
CA ARG A 538 36.04 -20.54 -21.72
C ARG A 538 34.63 -20.07 -22.09
N ILE A 539 34.05 -20.63 -23.13
CA ILE A 539 32.68 -20.30 -23.57
C ILE A 539 31.83 -21.57 -23.52
N ILE A 540 30.68 -21.49 -22.89
CA ILE A 540 29.66 -22.55 -22.83
C ILE A 540 28.45 -22.09 -23.66
N GLY A 541 28.03 -22.93 -24.60
CA GLY A 541 26.81 -22.73 -25.37
C GLY A 541 25.60 -23.33 -24.65
N LEU A 542 24.56 -22.54 -24.43
CA LEU A 542 23.27 -23.03 -23.92
C LEU A 542 22.35 -23.32 -25.11
N GLU A 543 22.07 -24.60 -25.34
CA GLU A 543 21.09 -25.03 -26.32
C GLU A 543 19.68 -24.96 -25.73
N THR A 544 18.74 -24.43 -26.49
CA THR A 544 17.32 -24.42 -26.11
C THR A 544 16.67 -25.71 -26.58
N ASP A 545 16.29 -26.56 -25.67
CA ASP A 545 15.42 -27.71 -25.94
C ASP A 545 13.93 -27.33 -25.98
N ARG A 546 13.66 -26.08 -26.37
CA ARG A 546 12.28 -25.64 -26.60
C ARG A 546 11.84 -26.08 -27.99
N ARG A 547 11.26 -27.26 -28.09
CA ARG A 547 10.30 -27.54 -29.16
C ARG A 547 9.08 -26.67 -28.88
N SER A 548 8.92 -25.60 -29.68
CA SER A 548 7.76 -24.70 -29.74
C SER A 548 6.48 -25.47 -29.99
#